data_1cc39a30a474a0181c522b32aeffc956
#
_entry.id   1cc39a30a474a0181c522b32aeffc956
#
_cell.length_a   1.000
_cell.length_b   1.000
_cell.length_c   1.000
_cell.angle_alpha   90.00
_cell.angle_beta   90.00
_cell.angle_gamma   90.00
#
_symmetry.space_group_name_H-M   'P 1'
#
loop_
_entity.id
_entity.type
_entity.pdbx_description
1 polymer ?
#
loop_
_entity_poly.entity_id
_entity_poly.type
_entity_poly.pdbx_seq_one_letter_code
_entity_poly.pdbx_strand_id
1 'polypeptide(L)'
;MVLSLLLSITSVNAESVSPENDPVKDSTEIANKDKLVVVWTSGDKEVAMKMVFMYTHNAKKYEWWDDITLLVWGPSAKLLSEDKELQDYVKTMLDEGIHVLACKGCADMYEISDKLEEIGVTVKYTGKDLTNFIKERNVVTF
;
A
#
# COMPACT_ATOMS: atom_id res chain seq x y z
N MET A 1 -54.34 -58.92 -27.63
CA MET A 1 -54.08 -57.53 -28.05
C MET A 1 -53.05 -56.93 -27.05
N VAL A 2 -51.83 -56.90 -27.51
CA VAL A 2 -50.69 -56.32 -26.64
C VAL A 2 -50.33 -54.99 -27.27
N LEU A 3 -50.58 -53.92 -26.53
CA LEU A 3 -50.28 -52.56 -26.97
C LEU A 3 -48.81 -52.23 -26.56
N SER A 4 -47.92 -52.15 -27.54
CA SER A 4 -46.50 -51.82 -27.36
C SER A 4 -46.37 -50.32 -27.28
N LEU A 5 -45.93 -49.79 -26.12
CA LEU A 5 -45.64 -48.36 -25.89
C LEU A 5 -44.17 -48.12 -26.23
N LEU A 6 -43.91 -47.44 -27.34
CA LEU A 6 -42.58 -47.00 -27.74
C LEU A 6 -42.20 -45.72 -26.92
N LEU A 7 -41.20 -45.84 -26.05
CA LEU A 7 -40.64 -44.73 -25.33
C LEU A 7 -39.55 -44.07 -26.18
N SER A 8 -39.80 -42.87 -26.70
CA SER A 8 -38.80 -42.07 -27.39
C SER A 8 -37.87 -41.42 -26.41
N ILE A 9 -36.59 -41.81 -26.43
CA ILE A 9 -35.54 -41.18 -25.65
C ILE A 9 -34.99 -40.00 -26.46
N THR A 10 -35.26 -38.76 -26.04
CA THR A 10 -34.65 -37.57 -26.59
C THR A 10 -33.27 -37.40 -25.96
N SER A 11 -32.21 -37.52 -26.77
CA SER A 11 -30.85 -37.24 -26.41
C SER A 11 -30.69 -35.73 -26.16
N VAL A 12 -30.40 -35.32 -24.94
CA VAL A 12 -29.98 -33.97 -24.61
C VAL A 12 -28.48 -33.87 -24.92
N ASN A 13 -28.14 -33.11 -25.96
CA ASN A 13 -26.74 -32.75 -26.23
C ASN A 13 -26.21 -31.88 -25.07
N ALA A 14 -25.24 -32.39 -24.33
CA ALA A 14 -24.44 -31.59 -23.43
C ALA A 14 -23.51 -30.69 -24.26
N GLU A 15 -23.87 -29.42 -24.40
CA GLU A 15 -22.94 -28.39 -24.89
C GLU A 15 -21.73 -28.33 -23.94
N SER A 16 -20.58 -28.70 -24.47
CA SER A 16 -19.31 -28.52 -23.80
C SER A 16 -19.01 -27.00 -23.69
N VAL A 17 -19.27 -26.43 -22.55
CA VAL A 17 -18.77 -25.10 -22.21
C VAL A 17 -17.24 -25.19 -22.14
N SER A 18 -16.57 -24.63 -23.14
CA SER A 18 -15.12 -24.41 -23.12
C SER A 18 -14.79 -23.49 -21.95
N PRO A 19 -13.75 -23.76 -21.14
CA PRO A 19 -13.31 -22.79 -20.13
C PRO A 19 -12.88 -21.53 -20.89
N GLU A 20 -13.57 -20.40 -20.61
CA GLU A 20 -13.11 -19.08 -20.99
C GLU A 20 -11.68 -18.92 -20.49
N ASN A 21 -10.77 -18.64 -21.42
CA ASN A 21 -9.43 -18.21 -21.10
C ASN A 21 -9.50 -16.84 -20.43
N ASP A 22 -9.70 -16.80 -19.12
CA ASP A 22 -9.37 -15.62 -18.33
C ASP A 22 -7.87 -15.36 -18.54
N PRO A 23 -7.48 -14.14 -18.93
CA PRO A 23 -6.06 -13.82 -19.06
C PRO A 23 -5.41 -14.10 -17.73
N VAL A 24 -4.43 -14.99 -17.71
CA VAL A 24 -3.59 -15.27 -16.53
C VAL A 24 -3.03 -13.92 -16.11
N LYS A 25 -3.58 -13.34 -15.04
CA LYS A 25 -3.01 -12.12 -14.43
C LYS A 25 -1.57 -12.42 -14.11
N ASP A 26 -0.67 -11.60 -14.67
CA ASP A 26 0.77 -11.72 -14.42
C ASP A 26 0.99 -11.76 -12.90
N SER A 27 1.72 -12.78 -12.43
CA SER A 27 2.06 -12.94 -11.01
C SER A 27 2.76 -11.71 -10.41
N THR A 28 3.45 -10.93 -11.24
CA THR A 28 4.07 -9.65 -10.88
C THR A 28 3.03 -8.58 -10.59
N GLU A 29 1.92 -8.54 -11.35
CA GLU A 29 0.82 -7.60 -11.14
C GLU A 29 0.05 -7.90 -9.83
N ILE A 30 -0.12 -9.19 -9.53
CA ILE A 30 -0.75 -9.63 -8.27
C ILE A 30 0.15 -9.28 -7.08
N ALA A 31 1.46 -9.58 -7.16
CA ALA A 31 2.42 -9.30 -6.08
C ALA A 31 2.57 -7.80 -5.76
N ASN A 32 2.30 -6.90 -6.71
CA ASN A 32 2.34 -5.45 -6.48
C ASN A 32 1.05 -4.90 -5.86
N LYS A 33 -0.08 -5.60 -5.98
CA LYS A 33 -1.36 -5.17 -5.39
C LYS A 33 -1.40 -5.26 -3.88
N ASP A 34 -0.55 -6.10 -3.30
CA ASP A 34 -0.48 -6.28 -1.84
C ASP A 34 0.54 -5.33 -1.17
N LYS A 35 0.97 -4.29 -1.91
CA LYS A 35 1.89 -3.26 -1.43
C LYS A 35 1.20 -1.92 -1.29
N LEU A 36 1.33 -1.32 -0.11
CA LEU A 36 0.76 -0.02 0.22
C LEU A 36 1.84 1.05 0.34
N VAL A 37 1.56 2.22 -0.19
CA VAL A 37 2.31 3.45 0.11
C VAL A 37 1.36 4.49 0.71
N VAL A 38 1.65 4.91 1.92
CA VAL A 38 0.95 6.00 2.59
C VAL A 38 1.78 7.26 2.41
N VAL A 39 1.27 8.23 1.65
CA VAL A 39 1.94 9.53 1.46
C VAL A 39 1.40 10.50 2.51
N TRP A 40 2.26 10.89 3.43
CA TRP A 40 1.93 11.85 4.48
C TRP A 40 2.43 13.23 4.10
N THR A 41 1.49 14.15 3.84
CA THR A 41 1.79 15.52 3.39
C THR A 41 1.43 16.58 4.42
N SER A 42 0.47 16.29 5.31
CA SER A 42 -0.08 17.24 6.27
C SER A 42 0.91 17.62 7.36
N GLY A 43 1.04 18.92 7.64
CA GLY A 43 1.75 19.45 8.82
C GLY A 43 0.88 19.50 10.08
N ASP A 44 -0.28 18.87 10.09
CA ASP A 44 -1.19 18.81 11.23
C ASP A 44 -0.98 17.53 12.04
N LYS A 45 -0.76 17.68 13.36
CA LYS A 45 -0.50 16.55 14.27
C LYS A 45 -1.71 15.63 14.45
N GLU A 46 -2.93 16.19 14.45
CA GLU A 46 -4.16 15.38 14.56
C GLU A 46 -4.35 14.49 13.34
N VAL A 47 -4.05 15.01 12.14
CA VAL A 47 -4.05 14.22 10.90
C VAL A 47 -2.97 13.13 10.97
N ALA A 48 -1.76 13.48 11.41
CA ALA A 48 -0.68 12.51 11.59
C ALA A 48 -1.09 11.34 12.50
N MET A 49 -1.57 11.64 13.70
CA MET A 49 -1.87 10.65 14.72
C MET A 49 -3.14 9.85 14.42
N LYS A 50 -4.23 10.54 14.01
CA LYS A 50 -5.57 9.93 13.92
C LYS A 50 -5.91 9.36 12.55
N MET A 51 -5.15 9.70 11.53
CA MET A 51 -5.36 9.17 10.18
C MET A 51 -4.12 8.42 9.70
N VAL A 52 -3.00 9.12 9.52
CA VAL A 52 -1.80 8.55 8.89
C VAL A 52 -1.25 7.37 9.70
N PHE A 53 -0.86 7.62 10.95
CA PHE A 53 -0.21 6.61 11.79
C PHE A 53 -1.16 5.51 12.22
N MET A 54 -2.39 5.89 12.60
CA MET A 54 -3.41 4.91 12.97
C MET A 54 -3.69 3.93 11.83
N TYR A 55 -3.87 4.42 10.61
CA TYR A 55 -4.10 3.53 9.47
C TYR A 55 -2.86 2.70 9.13
N THR A 56 -1.69 3.34 9.01
CA THR A 56 -0.43 2.70 8.62
C THR A 56 -0.02 1.59 9.61
N HIS A 57 -0.08 1.88 10.91
CA HIS A 57 0.26 0.94 11.96
C HIS A 57 -0.74 -0.23 12.03
N ASN A 58 -2.05 0.06 11.99
CA ASN A 58 -3.06 -1.00 11.99
C ASN A 58 -2.98 -1.88 10.75
N ALA A 59 -2.70 -1.30 9.59
CA ALA A 59 -2.50 -2.03 8.34
C ALA A 59 -1.34 -3.05 8.46
N LYS A 60 -0.27 -2.70 9.16
CA LYS A 60 0.84 -3.60 9.47
C LYS A 60 0.46 -4.64 10.52
N LYS A 61 -0.11 -4.19 11.63
CA LYS A 61 -0.46 -5.03 12.79
C LYS A 61 -1.47 -6.13 12.46
N TYR A 62 -2.42 -5.83 11.58
CA TYR A 62 -3.47 -6.76 11.17
C TYR A 62 -3.21 -7.41 9.81
N GLU A 63 -1.99 -7.26 9.28
CA GLU A 63 -1.56 -7.90 8.03
C GLU A 63 -2.49 -7.62 6.85
N TRP A 64 -3.00 -6.37 6.75
CA TRP A 64 -3.85 -5.97 5.61
C TRP A 64 -3.05 -5.81 4.32
N TRP A 65 -1.74 -5.60 4.44
CA TRP A 65 -0.79 -5.40 3.35
C TRP A 65 0.53 -6.08 3.69
N ASP A 66 1.15 -6.74 2.70
CA ASP A 66 2.42 -7.44 2.88
C ASP A 66 3.60 -6.49 3.05
N ASP A 67 3.59 -5.39 2.29
CA ASP A 67 4.66 -4.38 2.29
C ASP A 67 4.03 -2.98 2.45
N ILE A 68 4.49 -2.24 3.44
CA ILE A 68 3.99 -0.90 3.73
C ILE A 68 5.14 0.08 3.74
N THR A 69 5.00 1.16 2.96
CA THR A 69 5.89 2.29 2.94
C THR A 69 5.15 3.54 3.41
N LEU A 70 5.67 4.22 4.43
CA LEU A 70 5.27 5.57 4.81
C LEU A 70 6.21 6.56 4.13
N LEU A 71 5.67 7.41 3.25
CA LEU A 71 6.41 8.45 2.56
C LEU A 71 6.09 9.82 3.16
N VAL A 72 7.05 10.38 3.88
CA VAL A 72 6.98 11.71 4.49
C VAL A 72 7.34 12.77 3.43
N TRP A 73 6.40 13.68 3.12
CA TRP A 73 6.54 14.62 2.02
C TRP A 73 6.04 16.03 2.37
N GLY A 74 6.87 17.03 2.19
CA GLY A 74 6.50 18.42 2.41
C GLY A 74 6.36 18.80 3.90
N PRO A 75 5.27 19.47 4.31
CA PRO A 75 5.08 19.97 5.68
C PRO A 75 5.16 18.89 6.77
N SER A 76 4.80 17.66 6.45
CA SER A 76 4.92 16.53 7.39
C SER A 76 6.35 16.26 7.82
N ALA A 77 7.34 16.49 6.95
CA ALA A 77 8.76 16.33 7.30
C ALA A 77 9.19 17.32 8.38
N LYS A 78 8.74 18.58 8.27
CA LYS A 78 8.99 19.58 9.31
C LYS A 78 8.34 19.19 10.62
N LEU A 79 7.06 18.84 10.61
CA LEU A 79 6.32 18.41 11.80
C LEU A 79 7.02 17.22 12.47
N LEU A 80 7.42 16.20 11.73
CA LEU A 80 8.13 15.03 12.26
C LEU A 80 9.47 15.41 12.89
N SER A 81 10.22 16.36 12.31
CA SER A 81 11.51 16.80 12.86
C SER A 81 11.41 17.57 14.19
N GLU A 82 10.22 18.09 14.51
CA GLU A 82 9.97 18.95 15.67
C GLU A 82 9.20 18.25 16.79
N ASP A 83 8.41 17.21 16.48
CA ASP A 83 7.51 16.55 17.42
C ASP A 83 8.04 15.19 17.91
N LYS A 84 8.42 15.15 19.19
CA LYS A 84 9.02 13.96 19.81
C LYS A 84 8.07 12.74 19.86
N GLU A 85 6.78 12.98 20.09
CA GLU A 85 5.78 11.90 20.14
C GLU A 85 5.64 11.21 18.76
N LEU A 86 5.61 12.02 17.69
CA LEU A 86 5.58 11.49 16.32
C LEU A 86 6.88 10.75 15.97
N GLN A 87 8.04 11.26 16.42
CA GLN A 87 9.33 10.58 16.23
C GLN A 87 9.35 9.20 16.89
N ASP A 88 8.88 9.12 18.14
CA ASP A 88 8.83 7.85 18.87
C ASP A 88 7.86 6.87 18.24
N TYR A 89 6.74 7.35 17.72
CA TYR A 89 5.78 6.51 16.98
C TYR A 89 6.38 5.99 15.66
N VAL A 90 7.09 6.83 14.92
CA VAL A 90 7.79 6.43 13.68
C VAL A 90 8.87 5.37 13.98
N LYS A 91 9.61 5.49 15.09
CA LYS A 91 10.58 4.45 15.51
C LYS A 91 9.88 3.12 15.75
N THR A 92 8.74 3.11 16.42
CA THR A 92 7.95 1.88 16.62
C THR A 92 7.55 1.26 15.28
N MET A 93 7.08 2.07 14.32
CA MET A 93 6.72 1.58 12.99
C MET A 93 7.92 1.00 12.22
N LEU A 94 9.10 1.62 12.35
CA LEU A 94 10.35 1.10 11.76
C LEU A 94 10.72 -0.26 12.36
N ASP A 95 10.64 -0.40 13.69
CA ASP A 95 10.91 -1.64 14.41
C ASP A 95 9.95 -2.78 14.01
N GLU A 96 8.73 -2.45 13.62
CA GLU A 96 7.71 -3.38 13.11
C GLU A 96 7.88 -3.71 11.61
N GLY A 97 8.89 -3.11 10.97
CA GLY A 97 9.22 -3.39 9.56
C GLY A 97 8.43 -2.57 8.55
N ILE A 98 7.86 -1.44 8.94
CA ILE A 98 7.33 -0.45 8.01
C ILE A 98 8.50 0.35 7.43
N HIS A 99 8.56 0.48 6.11
CA HIS A 99 9.57 1.31 5.46
C HIS A 99 9.20 2.78 5.56
N VAL A 100 10.07 3.61 6.17
CA VAL A 100 9.81 5.05 6.28
C VAL A 100 10.83 5.82 5.44
N LEU A 101 10.31 6.54 4.45
CA LEU A 101 11.08 7.38 3.54
C LEU A 101 10.72 8.85 3.73
N ALA A 102 11.68 9.75 3.61
CA ALA A 102 11.42 11.18 3.56
C ALA A 102 11.99 11.81 2.28
N CYS A 103 11.24 12.75 1.73
CA CYS A 103 11.66 13.51 0.56
C CYS A 103 12.84 14.41 0.89
N LYS A 104 14.03 14.10 0.36
CA LYS A 104 15.25 14.88 0.59
C LYS A 104 15.09 16.33 0.13
N GLY A 105 14.46 16.59 -1.00
CA GLY A 105 14.21 17.94 -1.47
C GLY A 105 13.41 18.80 -0.46
N CYS A 106 12.41 18.19 0.21
CA CYS A 106 11.66 18.86 1.28
C CYS A 106 12.52 19.03 2.53
N ALA A 107 13.27 17.99 2.92
CA ALA A 107 14.14 18.02 4.11
C ALA A 107 15.25 19.06 3.97
N ASP A 108 15.85 19.20 2.79
CA ASP A 108 16.86 20.24 2.50
C ASP A 108 16.27 21.66 2.59
N MET A 109 15.05 21.86 2.08
CA MET A 109 14.36 23.18 2.17
C MET A 109 14.08 23.60 3.61
N TYR A 110 13.90 22.66 4.52
CA TYR A 110 13.68 22.90 5.96
C TYR A 110 14.95 22.74 6.78
N GLU A 111 16.09 22.35 6.18
CA GLU A 111 17.37 22.08 6.87
C GLU A 111 17.25 21.03 7.99
N ILE A 112 16.52 19.93 7.72
CA ILE A 112 16.18 18.89 8.70
C ILE A 112 16.62 17.47 8.32
N SER A 113 17.40 17.30 7.24
CA SER A 113 17.81 15.97 6.76
C SER A 113 18.46 15.14 7.87
N ASP A 114 19.43 15.69 8.57
CA ASP A 114 20.16 14.99 9.65
C ASP A 114 19.22 14.56 10.78
N LYS A 115 18.27 15.44 11.18
CA LYS A 115 17.29 15.12 12.23
C LYS A 115 16.39 13.95 11.87
N LEU A 116 15.99 13.84 10.59
CA LEU A 116 15.17 12.74 10.12
C LEU A 116 15.98 11.43 10.05
N GLU A 117 17.24 11.49 9.64
CA GLU A 117 18.15 10.34 9.63
C GLU A 117 18.43 9.83 11.05
N GLU A 118 18.58 10.71 12.05
CA GLU A 118 18.73 10.36 13.47
C GLU A 118 17.54 9.58 14.04
N ILE A 119 16.33 9.77 13.46
CA ILE A 119 15.13 9.02 13.84
C ILE A 119 15.17 7.59 13.23
N GLY A 120 15.98 7.38 12.19
CA GLY A 120 16.04 6.14 11.40
C GLY A 120 15.28 6.21 10.06
N VAL A 121 14.78 7.40 9.71
CA VAL A 121 14.08 7.61 8.42
C VAL A 121 15.09 7.66 7.28
N THR A 122 14.80 6.96 6.19
CA THR A 122 15.62 7.02 4.98
C THR A 122 15.34 8.31 4.21
N VAL A 123 16.30 9.23 4.17
CA VAL A 123 16.18 10.52 3.46
C VAL A 123 16.80 10.42 2.08
N LYS A 124 15.99 10.56 1.03
CA LYS A 124 16.45 10.53 -0.36
C LYS A 124 15.52 11.31 -1.30
N TYR A 125 15.97 11.59 -2.53
CA TYR A 125 15.10 12.21 -3.55
C TYR A 125 14.05 11.23 -4.01
N THR A 126 12.81 11.38 -3.53
CA THR A 126 11.72 10.41 -3.67
C THR A 126 10.76 10.69 -4.84
N GLY A 127 11.03 11.71 -5.68
CA GLY A 127 10.12 12.04 -6.80
C GLY A 127 9.95 10.90 -7.80
N LYS A 128 11.07 10.23 -8.15
CA LYS A 128 11.04 9.05 -9.01
C LYS A 128 10.37 7.86 -8.31
N ASP A 129 10.67 7.67 -7.03
CA ASP A 129 10.04 6.59 -6.24
C ASP A 129 8.53 6.77 -6.17
N LEU A 130 8.03 7.97 -5.86
CA LEU A 130 6.59 8.26 -5.85
C LEU A 130 5.94 7.98 -7.20
N THR A 131 6.60 8.36 -8.30
CA THR A 131 6.10 8.08 -9.65
C THR A 131 5.98 6.57 -9.91
N ASN A 132 6.97 5.79 -9.49
CA ASN A 132 6.95 4.33 -9.62
C ASN A 132 5.88 3.71 -8.69
N PHE A 133 5.76 4.19 -7.47
CA PHE A 133 4.73 3.73 -6.52
C PHE A 133 3.32 3.93 -7.07
N ILE A 134 3.03 5.10 -7.67
CA ILE A 134 1.71 5.38 -8.27
C ILE A 134 1.40 4.40 -9.42
N LYS A 135 2.42 3.96 -10.15
CA LYS A 135 2.26 3.03 -11.29
C LYS A 135 2.15 1.57 -10.88
N GLU A 136 2.76 1.19 -9.75
CA GLU A 136 3.02 -0.21 -9.41
C GLU A 136 2.41 -0.64 -8.07
N ARG A 137 1.97 0.28 -7.21
CA ARG A 137 1.48 0.00 -5.86
C ARG A 137 0.16 0.68 -5.57
N ASN A 138 -0.49 0.28 -4.48
CA ASN A 138 -1.62 1.04 -3.95
C ASN A 138 -1.10 2.26 -3.19
N VAL A 139 -1.56 3.44 -3.56
CA VAL A 139 -1.11 4.71 -2.97
C VAL A 139 -2.30 5.46 -2.36
N VAL A 140 -2.18 5.84 -1.10
CA VAL A 140 -3.12 6.73 -0.40
C VAL A 140 -2.37 7.95 0.12
N THR A 141 -3.00 9.12 0.06
CA THR A 141 -2.41 10.39 0.51
C THR A 141 -3.27 11.04 1.58
N PHE A 142 -2.63 11.54 2.63
CA PHE A 142 -3.23 12.32 3.72
C PHE A 142 -2.51 13.65 3.91
#